data_975d280e50ec232000700a8482eb9ed9
#
_entry.id   975d280e50ec232000700a8482eb9ed9
#
_cell.length_a   1.000
_cell.length_b   1.000
_cell.length_c   1.000
_cell.angle_alpha   90.00
_cell.angle_beta   90.00
_cell.angle_gamma   90.00
#
_symmetry.space_group_name_H-M   'P 1'
#
loop_
_entity.id
_entity.type
_entity.pdbx_description
1 polymer ?
#
loop_
_entity_poly.entity_id
_entity_poly.type
_entity_poly.pdbx_seq_one_letter_code
_entity_poly.pdbx_strand_id
1 'polypeptide(L)'
;GVGKTTLARLVFNDPKVQSYFEVRLWICVSTRFDIDRLTRDMLECACGNRFDELTILDTLQNKLKDELVSKRFLLVLDDMWEEHDESQWHLMVAPLNCCMVKGSIILVTTRKKSVAKMVNATDIYLQGLDKDAFLSFFSTCIFNDPNFGRNQRLRNIGQQIANKLKGNPLAAKTVSALLKKNLDVRYWIEIRDSEEWKSQSGPNDIMSALRLSYEQMPFHLQRCFLYCALFPE
;
A
#
# COMPACT_ATOMS: atom_id res chain seq x y z
N GLY A 1 3.03 -2.64 5.27
CA GLY A 1 4.04 -3.25 4.40
C GLY A 1 3.66 -4.60 3.78
N VAL A 2 2.48 -5.19 4.14
CA VAL A 2 2.06 -6.53 3.67
C VAL A 2 1.59 -6.60 2.20
N GLY A 3 1.49 -5.46 1.50
CA GLY A 3 1.14 -5.43 0.07
C GLY A 3 -0.33 -5.14 -0.25
N LYS A 4 -1.13 -4.55 0.66
CA LYS A 4 -2.55 -4.22 0.42
C LYS A 4 -2.79 -3.44 -0.87
N THR A 5 -2.15 -2.28 -1.02
CA THR A 5 -2.21 -1.46 -2.25
C THR A 5 -1.75 -2.23 -3.48
N THR A 6 -0.71 -3.08 -3.35
CA THR A 6 -0.22 -3.90 -4.47
C THR A 6 -1.26 -4.90 -4.92
N LEU A 7 -1.89 -5.62 -3.99
CA LEU A 7 -2.95 -6.58 -4.30
C LEU A 7 -4.17 -5.87 -4.91
N ALA A 8 -4.63 -4.79 -4.30
CA ALA A 8 -5.73 -4.00 -4.83
C ALA A 8 -5.44 -3.52 -6.27
N ARG A 9 -4.20 -3.08 -6.56
CA ARG A 9 -3.79 -2.65 -7.89
C ARG A 9 -3.75 -3.80 -8.90
N LEU A 10 -3.31 -4.99 -8.49
CA LEU A 10 -3.35 -6.19 -9.34
C LEU A 10 -4.79 -6.54 -9.70
N VAL A 11 -5.70 -6.56 -8.71
CA VAL A 11 -7.13 -6.80 -8.94
C VAL A 11 -7.73 -5.74 -9.86
N PHE A 12 -7.47 -4.46 -9.59
CA PHE A 12 -7.97 -3.33 -10.38
C PHE A 12 -7.55 -3.40 -11.85
N ASN A 13 -6.35 -3.93 -12.14
CA ASN A 13 -5.81 -4.05 -13.49
C ASN A 13 -6.03 -5.43 -14.12
N ASP A 14 -6.69 -6.36 -13.43
CA ASP A 14 -7.00 -7.68 -14.00
C ASP A 14 -7.97 -7.54 -15.17
N PRO A 15 -7.71 -8.19 -16.34
CA PRO A 15 -8.57 -8.08 -17.50
C PRO A 15 -10.03 -8.47 -17.26
N LYS A 16 -10.29 -9.45 -16.38
CA LYS A 16 -11.66 -9.86 -16.02
C LYS A 16 -12.38 -8.77 -15.23
N VAL A 17 -11.66 -8.10 -14.32
CA VAL A 17 -12.18 -6.97 -13.54
C VAL A 17 -12.44 -5.78 -14.46
N GLN A 18 -11.52 -5.51 -15.38
CA GLN A 18 -11.69 -4.45 -16.39
C GLN A 18 -12.90 -4.65 -17.28
N SER A 19 -13.17 -5.89 -17.69
CA SER A 19 -14.34 -6.21 -18.53
C SER A 19 -15.66 -6.26 -17.77
N TYR A 20 -15.62 -6.44 -16.45
CA TYR A 20 -16.82 -6.55 -15.62
C TYR A 20 -17.39 -5.19 -15.19
N PHE A 21 -16.54 -4.22 -14.87
CA PHE A 21 -16.94 -2.88 -14.42
C PHE A 21 -16.86 -1.87 -15.55
N GLU A 22 -17.97 -1.15 -15.80
CA GLU A 22 -18.03 -0.09 -16.80
C GLU A 22 -17.23 1.15 -16.37
N VAL A 23 -17.19 1.41 -15.06
CA VAL A 23 -16.44 2.52 -14.48
C VAL A 23 -15.51 2.00 -13.37
N ARG A 24 -14.27 2.45 -13.38
CA ARG A 24 -13.28 2.06 -12.36
C ARG A 24 -12.56 3.30 -11.84
N LEU A 25 -12.67 3.51 -10.54
CA LEU A 25 -12.16 4.69 -9.85
C LEU A 25 -11.08 4.25 -8.84
N TRP A 26 -9.93 4.90 -8.89
CA TRP A 26 -8.86 4.68 -7.91
C TRP A 26 -8.52 5.99 -7.23
N ILE A 27 -8.86 6.11 -5.95
CA ILE A 27 -8.70 7.31 -5.14
C ILE A 27 -7.76 7.01 -3.97
N CYS A 28 -6.70 7.80 -3.84
CA CYS A 28 -5.84 7.78 -2.67
C CYS A 28 -6.42 8.70 -1.61
N VAL A 29 -6.85 8.12 -0.47
CA VAL A 29 -7.52 8.90 0.58
C VAL A 29 -6.51 9.78 1.32
N SER A 30 -5.26 9.30 1.52
CA SER A 30 -4.19 9.98 2.27
C SER A 30 -4.52 10.28 3.74
N THR A 31 -3.75 11.16 4.40
CA THR A 31 -3.90 11.46 5.83
C THR A 31 -5.10 12.35 6.16
N ARG A 32 -5.61 13.13 5.18
CA ARG A 32 -6.81 13.97 5.36
C ARG A 32 -7.98 13.41 4.58
N PHE A 33 -9.03 13.07 5.30
CA PHE A 33 -10.33 12.74 4.72
C PHE A 33 -11.10 14.02 4.43
N ASP A 34 -11.05 14.48 3.21
CA ASP A 34 -11.71 15.69 2.73
C ASP A 34 -12.76 15.29 1.69
N ILE A 35 -14.02 15.43 2.04
CA ILE A 35 -15.16 14.97 1.20
C ILE A 35 -15.18 15.71 -0.13
N ASP A 36 -14.95 17.03 -0.12
CA ASP A 36 -14.95 17.86 -1.33
C ASP A 36 -13.86 17.38 -2.31
N ARG A 37 -12.65 17.22 -1.79
CA ARG A 37 -11.53 16.70 -2.57
C ARG A 37 -11.80 15.28 -3.09
N LEU A 38 -12.21 14.36 -2.21
CA LEU A 38 -12.47 12.98 -2.60
C LEU A 38 -13.59 12.85 -3.63
N THR A 39 -14.67 13.65 -3.49
CA THR A 39 -15.78 13.66 -4.46
C THR A 39 -15.32 14.22 -5.80
N ARG A 40 -14.49 15.27 -5.79
CA ARG A 40 -13.87 15.83 -7.01
C ARG A 40 -12.96 14.82 -7.68
N ASP A 41 -12.06 14.19 -6.92
CA ASP A 41 -11.15 13.17 -7.45
C ASP A 41 -11.91 12.00 -8.08
N MET A 42 -13.02 11.55 -7.45
CA MET A 42 -13.89 10.51 -8.02
C MET A 42 -14.52 10.95 -9.33
N LEU A 43 -15.06 12.17 -9.38
CA LEU A 43 -15.70 12.73 -10.57
C LEU A 43 -14.69 12.92 -11.71
N GLU A 44 -13.53 13.51 -11.43
CA GLU A 44 -12.45 13.68 -12.41
C GLU A 44 -11.98 12.34 -12.97
N CYS A 45 -11.88 11.33 -12.11
CA CYS A 45 -11.52 9.98 -12.53
C CYS A 45 -12.61 9.32 -13.41
N ALA A 46 -13.89 9.60 -13.13
CA ALA A 46 -15.04 9.04 -13.87
C ALA A 46 -15.19 9.62 -15.28
N CYS A 47 -15.06 10.94 -15.43
CA CYS A 47 -15.31 11.64 -16.70
C CYS A 47 -14.05 12.07 -17.45
N GLY A 48 -12.84 11.98 -16.82
CA GLY A 48 -11.58 12.40 -17.41
C GLY A 48 -11.37 13.91 -17.53
N ASN A 49 -12.27 14.72 -16.98
CA ASN A 49 -12.20 16.17 -17.01
C ASN A 49 -11.82 16.71 -15.63
N ARG A 50 -11.11 17.84 -15.58
CA ARG A 50 -10.81 18.55 -14.33
C ARG A 50 -11.95 19.47 -13.94
N PHE A 51 -12.18 19.62 -12.64
CA PHE A 51 -13.17 20.52 -12.07
C PHE A 51 -12.51 21.60 -11.21
N ASP A 52 -13.06 22.82 -11.26
CA ASP A 52 -12.59 23.93 -10.44
C ASP A 52 -12.71 23.59 -8.94
N GLU A 53 -11.75 24.00 -8.13
CA GLU A 53 -11.76 23.86 -6.67
C GLU A 53 -12.92 24.61 -6.02
N LEU A 54 -13.45 25.64 -6.67
CA LEU A 54 -14.60 26.43 -6.21
C LEU A 54 -15.96 25.74 -6.47
N THR A 55 -15.98 24.57 -7.11
CA THR A 55 -17.24 23.85 -7.36
C THR A 55 -17.82 23.32 -6.05
N ILE A 56 -19.08 23.65 -5.78
CA ILE A 56 -19.80 23.28 -4.56
C ILE A 56 -19.98 21.75 -4.50
N LEU A 57 -19.84 21.16 -3.30
CA LEU A 57 -19.94 19.72 -3.05
C LEU A 57 -21.22 19.10 -3.63
N ASP A 58 -22.38 19.71 -3.42
CA ASP A 58 -23.64 19.19 -3.94
C ASP A 58 -23.65 19.07 -5.47
N THR A 59 -23.04 20.03 -6.17
CA THR A 59 -22.88 19.98 -7.63
C THR A 59 -21.94 18.84 -8.05
N LEU A 60 -20.84 18.63 -7.32
CA LEU A 60 -19.91 17.53 -7.58
C LEU A 60 -20.59 16.17 -7.37
N GLN A 61 -21.37 16.04 -6.28
CA GLN A 61 -22.10 14.81 -5.95
C GLN A 61 -23.16 14.47 -6.99
N ASN A 62 -23.93 15.48 -7.45
CA ASN A 62 -24.94 15.28 -8.49
C ASN A 62 -24.31 14.85 -9.81
N LYS A 63 -23.24 15.51 -10.25
CA LYS A 63 -22.51 15.10 -11.46
C LYS A 63 -21.91 13.69 -11.34
N LEU A 64 -21.33 13.36 -10.18
CA LEU A 64 -20.79 12.02 -9.93
C LEU A 64 -21.90 10.96 -10.02
N LYS A 65 -23.07 11.23 -9.46
CA LYS A 65 -24.23 10.36 -9.58
C LYS A 65 -24.66 10.17 -11.05
N ASP A 66 -24.72 11.24 -11.84
CA ASP A 66 -25.09 11.18 -13.25
C ASP A 66 -24.10 10.33 -14.06
N GLU A 67 -22.80 10.44 -13.75
CA GLU A 67 -21.77 9.63 -14.41
C GLU A 67 -21.82 8.15 -14.05
N LEU A 68 -22.32 7.80 -12.86
CA LEU A 68 -22.34 6.42 -12.37
C LEU A 68 -23.69 5.72 -12.52
N VAL A 69 -24.75 6.48 -12.80
CA VAL A 69 -26.10 5.92 -12.92
C VAL A 69 -26.14 4.82 -13.99
N SER A 70 -26.78 3.70 -13.66
CA SER A 70 -26.92 2.51 -14.52
C SER A 70 -25.61 1.81 -14.92
N LYS A 71 -24.48 2.20 -14.36
CA LYS A 71 -23.17 1.57 -14.61
C LYS A 71 -22.71 0.78 -13.39
N ARG A 72 -22.14 -0.42 -13.61
CA ARG A 72 -21.42 -1.13 -12.55
C ARG A 72 -20.07 -0.48 -12.35
N PHE A 73 -19.77 -0.06 -11.14
CA PHE A 73 -18.51 0.59 -10.83
C PHE A 73 -17.68 -0.17 -9.78
N LEU A 74 -16.35 -0.04 -9.89
CA LEU A 74 -15.38 -0.41 -8.87
C LEU A 74 -14.73 0.87 -8.36
N LEU A 75 -14.99 1.23 -7.10
CA LEU A 75 -14.30 2.31 -6.42
C LEU A 75 -13.25 1.72 -5.47
N VAL A 76 -11.99 2.06 -5.67
CA VAL A 76 -10.89 1.73 -4.74
C VAL A 76 -10.52 2.98 -3.95
N LEU A 77 -10.70 2.92 -2.63
CA LEU A 77 -10.24 3.92 -1.67
C LEU A 77 -8.95 3.39 -1.01
N ASP A 78 -7.80 3.87 -1.49
CA ASP A 78 -6.52 3.34 -1.06
C ASP A 78 -5.90 4.13 0.09
N ASP A 79 -5.36 3.39 1.07
CA ASP A 79 -4.64 3.87 2.26
C ASP A 79 -5.47 4.83 3.14
N MET A 80 -6.66 4.37 3.54
CA MET A 80 -7.53 5.09 4.46
C MET A 80 -7.01 4.94 5.90
N TRP A 81 -6.67 6.06 6.56
CA TRP A 81 -5.97 6.06 7.85
C TRP A 81 -6.84 6.42 9.04
N GLU A 82 -7.79 7.31 8.86
CA GLU A 82 -8.51 7.91 9.95
C GLU A 82 -9.86 7.25 10.21
N GLU A 83 -10.21 7.21 11.47
CA GLU A 83 -11.54 6.95 12.00
C GLU A 83 -12.27 8.28 11.99
N HIS A 84 -12.73 8.69 10.83
CA HIS A 84 -13.57 9.88 10.74
C HIS A 84 -14.95 9.57 11.32
N ASP A 85 -15.65 10.64 11.67
CA ASP A 85 -17.04 10.57 12.02
C ASP A 85 -17.79 9.77 10.94
N GLU A 86 -18.52 8.75 11.36
CA GLU A 86 -19.35 7.90 10.51
C GLU A 86 -20.26 8.73 9.60
N SER A 87 -20.67 9.92 10.06
CA SER A 87 -21.45 10.88 9.29
C SER A 87 -20.73 11.36 8.03
N GLN A 88 -19.43 11.62 8.09
CA GLN A 88 -18.65 12.06 6.92
C GLN A 88 -18.52 10.93 5.89
N TRP A 89 -18.35 9.70 6.34
CA TRP A 89 -18.39 8.53 5.46
C TRP A 89 -19.72 8.42 4.73
N HIS A 90 -20.83 8.48 5.48
CA HIS A 90 -22.17 8.43 4.90
C HIS A 90 -22.44 9.55 3.89
N LEU A 91 -21.97 10.76 4.18
CA LEU A 91 -22.10 11.91 3.27
C LEU A 91 -21.33 11.69 1.96
N MET A 92 -20.13 11.14 2.03
CA MET A 92 -19.30 10.84 0.86
C MET A 92 -19.91 9.73 -0.01
N VAL A 93 -20.46 8.67 0.61
CA VAL A 93 -21.01 7.53 -0.15
C VAL A 93 -22.46 7.69 -0.54
N ALA A 94 -23.17 8.70 -0.02
CA ALA A 94 -24.59 8.93 -0.33
C ALA A 94 -24.89 8.98 -1.84
N PRO A 95 -24.17 9.75 -2.67
CA PRO A 95 -24.40 9.78 -4.12
C PRO A 95 -24.16 8.42 -4.78
N LEU A 96 -23.18 7.66 -4.28
CA LEU A 96 -22.84 6.32 -4.79
C LEU A 96 -23.95 5.32 -4.49
N ASN A 97 -24.47 5.33 -3.25
CA ASN A 97 -25.56 4.44 -2.82
C ASN A 97 -26.83 4.65 -3.62
N CYS A 98 -27.14 5.89 -4.01
CA CYS A 98 -28.31 6.21 -4.81
C CYS A 98 -28.27 5.65 -6.24
N CYS A 99 -27.06 5.46 -6.81
CA CYS A 99 -26.88 5.00 -8.20
C CYS A 99 -26.26 3.58 -8.28
N MET A 100 -26.02 2.92 -7.14
CA MET A 100 -25.35 1.64 -7.08
C MET A 100 -26.16 0.53 -7.76
N VAL A 101 -25.63 0.04 -8.88
CA VAL A 101 -26.19 -1.12 -9.59
C VAL A 101 -25.66 -2.40 -8.96
N LYS A 102 -26.48 -3.47 -8.95
CA LYS A 102 -26.07 -4.79 -8.45
C LYS A 102 -24.75 -5.26 -9.08
N GLY A 103 -23.76 -5.55 -8.24
CA GLY A 103 -22.43 -5.93 -8.66
C GLY A 103 -21.40 -4.80 -8.62
N SER A 104 -21.79 -3.55 -8.32
CA SER A 104 -20.84 -2.49 -7.99
C SER A 104 -20.14 -2.78 -6.65
N ILE A 105 -18.87 -2.38 -6.52
CA ILE A 105 -18.02 -2.67 -5.35
C ILE A 105 -17.28 -1.42 -4.92
N ILE A 106 -17.24 -1.19 -3.60
CA ILE A 106 -16.31 -0.25 -2.96
C ILE A 106 -15.26 -1.08 -2.21
N LEU A 107 -14.00 -0.95 -2.60
CA LEU A 107 -12.85 -1.62 -1.99
C LEU A 107 -12.01 -0.62 -1.21
N VAL A 108 -11.88 -0.83 0.09
CA VAL A 108 -11.09 0.05 0.96
C VAL A 108 -9.82 -0.67 1.41
N THR A 109 -8.65 -0.06 1.25
CA THR A 109 -7.44 -0.54 1.90
C THR A 109 -7.12 0.29 3.14
N THR A 110 -6.90 -0.36 4.26
CA THR A 110 -6.60 0.31 5.52
C THR A 110 -5.62 -0.49 6.38
N ARG A 111 -5.00 0.15 7.36
CA ARG A 111 -4.19 -0.48 8.42
C ARG A 111 -4.97 -0.64 9.71
N LYS A 112 -6.14 -0.01 9.84
CA LYS A 112 -6.95 0.03 11.07
C LYS A 112 -8.23 -0.80 10.92
N LYS A 113 -8.47 -1.70 11.88
CA LYS A 113 -9.72 -2.49 11.93
C LYS A 113 -10.95 -1.63 12.20
N SER A 114 -10.81 -0.52 12.90
CA SER A 114 -11.87 0.44 13.16
C SER A 114 -12.47 1.03 11.88
N VAL A 115 -11.63 1.31 10.88
CA VAL A 115 -12.10 1.76 9.56
C VAL A 115 -13.03 0.72 8.93
N ALA A 116 -12.68 -0.57 8.97
CA ALA A 116 -13.56 -1.63 8.42
C ALA A 116 -14.93 -1.68 9.13
N LYS A 117 -14.95 -1.45 10.45
CA LYS A 117 -16.20 -1.37 11.22
C LYS A 117 -17.01 -0.12 10.84
N MET A 118 -16.37 1.04 10.74
CA MET A 118 -17.01 2.31 10.38
C MET A 118 -17.70 2.22 9.01
N VAL A 119 -17.02 1.63 8.02
CA VAL A 119 -17.58 1.49 6.67
C VAL A 119 -18.56 0.31 6.54
N ASN A 120 -18.82 -0.42 7.63
CA ASN A 120 -19.70 -1.61 7.68
C ASN A 120 -19.39 -2.64 6.57
N ALA A 121 -18.11 -2.89 6.33
CA ALA A 121 -17.64 -3.77 5.27
C ALA A 121 -17.21 -5.14 5.80
N THR A 122 -17.26 -6.14 4.93
CA THR A 122 -16.58 -7.42 5.16
C THR A 122 -15.09 -7.20 5.13
N ASP A 123 -14.39 -7.45 6.24
CA ASP A 123 -12.94 -7.28 6.32
C ASP A 123 -12.22 -8.53 5.79
N ILE A 124 -11.21 -8.27 4.95
CA ILE A 124 -10.29 -9.30 4.45
C ILE A 124 -8.92 -9.03 5.09
N TYR A 125 -8.54 -9.88 6.02
CA TYR A 125 -7.25 -9.76 6.67
C TYR A 125 -6.13 -10.30 5.79
N LEU A 126 -5.31 -9.39 5.26
CA LEU A 126 -4.16 -9.75 4.44
C LEU A 126 -2.96 -10.06 5.35
N GLN A 127 -2.53 -11.31 5.34
CA GLN A 127 -1.30 -11.76 6.01
C GLN A 127 -0.07 -11.47 5.14
N GLY A 128 1.13 -11.51 5.74
CA GLY A 128 2.38 -11.54 4.99
C GLY A 128 2.47 -12.76 4.09
N LEU A 129 3.46 -12.77 3.19
CA LEU A 129 3.70 -13.93 2.33
C LEU A 129 4.07 -15.15 3.19
N ASP A 130 3.62 -16.33 2.77
CA ASP A 130 4.10 -17.58 3.35
C ASP A 130 5.62 -17.73 3.14
N LYS A 131 6.23 -18.67 3.88
CA LYS A 131 7.69 -18.78 3.93
C LYS A 131 8.33 -19.01 2.57
N ASP A 132 7.75 -19.86 1.75
CA ASP A 132 8.34 -20.25 0.47
C ASP A 132 8.14 -19.16 -0.59
N ALA A 133 6.94 -18.58 -0.66
CA ALA A 133 6.67 -17.43 -1.51
C ALA A 133 7.52 -16.22 -1.10
N PHE A 134 7.73 -16.00 0.21
CA PHE A 134 8.57 -14.92 0.71
C PHE A 134 10.04 -15.10 0.35
N LEU A 135 10.59 -16.31 0.50
CA LEU A 135 11.98 -16.61 0.11
C LEU A 135 12.19 -16.44 -1.38
N SER A 136 11.26 -16.92 -2.20
CA SER A 136 11.29 -16.74 -3.64
C SER A 136 11.23 -15.25 -4.03
N PHE A 137 10.33 -14.50 -3.41
CA PHE A 137 10.18 -13.05 -3.61
C PHE A 137 11.47 -12.30 -3.20
N PHE A 138 12.02 -12.61 -2.01
CA PHE A 138 13.24 -11.98 -1.52
C PHE A 138 14.44 -12.25 -2.43
N SER A 139 14.60 -13.51 -2.86
CA SER A 139 15.64 -13.90 -3.82
C SER A 139 15.49 -13.17 -5.15
N THR A 140 14.26 -13.07 -5.68
CA THR A 140 13.98 -12.35 -6.92
C THR A 140 14.33 -10.87 -6.81
N CYS A 141 14.07 -10.25 -5.66
CA CYS A 141 14.44 -8.84 -5.43
C CYS A 141 15.96 -8.60 -5.49
N ILE A 142 16.77 -9.58 -5.09
CA ILE A 142 18.24 -9.47 -5.08
C ILE A 142 18.83 -9.85 -6.43
N PHE A 143 18.48 -11.03 -6.94
CA PHE A 143 19.14 -11.69 -8.06
C PHE A 143 18.34 -11.70 -9.37
N ASN A 144 17.10 -11.25 -9.36
CA ASN A 144 16.11 -11.51 -10.41
C ASN A 144 15.88 -13.04 -10.66
N ASP A 145 16.15 -13.86 -9.65
CA ASP A 145 16.06 -15.33 -9.67
C ASP A 145 15.42 -15.81 -8.36
N PRO A 146 14.37 -16.63 -8.40
CA PRO A 146 13.68 -17.12 -7.20
C PRO A 146 14.55 -18.06 -6.33
N ASN A 147 15.69 -18.56 -6.85
CA ASN A 147 16.52 -19.56 -6.20
C ASN A 147 17.85 -19.07 -5.63
N PHE A 148 18.00 -17.76 -5.30
CA PHE A 148 19.22 -17.14 -4.78
C PHE A 148 20.46 -17.27 -5.68
N GLY A 149 20.26 -17.40 -6.99
CA GLY A 149 21.36 -17.60 -7.92
C GLY A 149 22.17 -18.89 -7.65
N ARG A 150 23.41 -18.93 -8.14
CA ARG A 150 24.27 -20.12 -8.03
C ARG A 150 25.16 -20.15 -6.78
N ASN A 151 25.21 -19.09 -5.97
CA ASN A 151 26.11 -19.01 -4.81
C ASN A 151 25.46 -19.60 -3.55
N GLN A 152 25.81 -20.83 -3.21
CA GLN A 152 25.28 -21.55 -2.04
C GLN A 152 25.52 -20.83 -0.71
N ARG A 153 26.66 -20.12 -0.57
CA ARG A 153 26.97 -19.38 0.68
C ARG A 153 26.03 -18.19 0.85
N LEU A 154 25.81 -17.39 -0.20
CA LEU A 154 24.87 -16.29 -0.19
C LEU A 154 23.42 -16.76 0.02
N ARG A 155 23.05 -17.92 -0.55
CA ARG A 155 21.76 -18.56 -0.32
C ARG A 155 21.51 -18.82 1.17
N ASN A 156 22.44 -19.47 1.85
CA ASN A 156 22.30 -19.81 3.26
C ASN A 156 22.18 -18.56 4.14
N ILE A 157 23.00 -17.55 3.90
CA ILE A 157 22.94 -16.28 4.64
C ILE A 157 21.64 -15.52 4.30
N GLY A 158 21.26 -15.48 3.04
CA GLY A 158 20.03 -14.85 2.59
C GLY A 158 18.78 -15.46 3.23
N GLN A 159 18.72 -16.78 3.38
CA GLN A 159 17.63 -17.45 4.10
C GLN A 159 17.59 -17.06 5.59
N GLN A 160 18.75 -16.91 6.24
CA GLN A 160 18.82 -16.46 7.63
C GLN A 160 18.33 -15.01 7.78
N ILE A 161 18.72 -14.13 6.85
CA ILE A 161 18.22 -12.74 6.82
C ILE A 161 16.72 -12.73 6.55
N ALA A 162 16.23 -13.49 5.57
CA ALA A 162 14.81 -13.57 5.21
C ALA A 162 13.93 -13.99 6.42
N ASN A 163 14.40 -14.92 7.25
CA ASN A 163 13.69 -15.33 8.46
C ASN A 163 13.50 -14.18 9.46
N LYS A 164 14.45 -13.23 9.51
CA LYS A 164 14.35 -12.03 10.36
C LYS A 164 13.32 -11.02 9.84
N LEU A 165 12.97 -11.07 8.56
CA LEU A 165 12.02 -10.17 7.91
C LEU A 165 10.55 -10.59 8.09
N LYS A 166 10.30 -11.77 8.67
CA LYS A 166 8.97 -12.26 9.11
C LYS A 166 7.87 -12.17 8.03
N GLY A 167 8.21 -12.45 6.77
CA GLY A 167 7.23 -12.42 5.67
C GLY A 167 6.77 -11.03 5.22
N ASN A 168 7.42 -9.95 5.65
CA ASN A 168 7.05 -8.58 5.29
C ASN A 168 7.67 -8.16 3.95
N PRO A 169 6.87 -7.96 2.86
CA PRO A 169 7.40 -7.63 1.54
C PRO A 169 8.13 -6.29 1.47
N LEU A 170 7.71 -5.29 2.26
CA LEU A 170 8.38 -3.99 2.27
C LEU A 170 9.76 -4.11 2.93
N ALA A 171 9.87 -4.82 4.06
CA ALA A 171 11.14 -5.12 4.68
C ALA A 171 12.07 -5.89 3.74
N ALA A 172 11.53 -6.88 3.01
CA ALA A 172 12.27 -7.62 2.00
C ALA A 172 12.84 -6.71 0.91
N LYS A 173 12.03 -5.83 0.31
CA LYS A 173 12.50 -4.87 -0.70
C LYS A 173 13.60 -3.94 -0.16
N THR A 174 13.43 -3.42 1.06
CA THR A 174 14.40 -2.53 1.70
C THR A 174 15.74 -3.23 1.88
N VAL A 175 15.75 -4.42 2.48
CA VAL A 175 16.99 -5.16 2.73
C VAL A 175 17.58 -5.72 1.45
N SER A 176 16.77 -6.18 0.51
CA SER A 176 17.24 -6.62 -0.81
C SER A 176 18.02 -5.54 -1.54
N ALA A 177 17.57 -4.29 -1.46
CA ALA A 177 18.26 -3.16 -2.09
C ALA A 177 19.66 -2.93 -1.51
N LEU A 178 19.86 -3.21 -0.20
CA LEU A 178 21.18 -3.18 0.43
C LEU A 178 22.06 -4.35 -0.05
N LEU A 179 21.54 -5.56 0.05
CA LEU A 179 22.28 -6.78 -0.29
C LEU A 179 22.70 -6.83 -1.77
N LYS A 180 21.83 -6.30 -2.66
CA LYS A 180 22.11 -6.21 -4.10
C LYS A 180 23.29 -5.31 -4.45
N LYS A 181 23.57 -4.28 -3.62
CA LYS A 181 24.70 -3.35 -3.86
C LYS A 181 26.06 -4.04 -3.73
N ASN A 182 26.15 -5.05 -2.87
CA ASN A 182 27.38 -5.76 -2.63
C ASN A 182 27.11 -7.24 -2.37
N LEU A 183 27.48 -8.10 -3.33
CA LEU A 183 27.30 -9.55 -3.28
C LEU A 183 28.48 -10.26 -2.57
N ASP A 184 29.15 -9.57 -1.66
CA ASP A 184 30.23 -10.15 -0.83
C ASP A 184 29.66 -10.88 0.40
N VAL A 185 30.22 -12.05 0.70
CA VAL A 185 29.78 -12.91 1.81
C VAL A 185 29.97 -12.22 3.17
N ARG A 186 31.07 -11.45 3.35
CA ARG A 186 31.38 -10.77 4.61
C ARG A 186 30.37 -9.67 4.88
N TYR A 187 30.04 -8.88 3.86
CA TYR A 187 29.03 -7.85 3.94
C TYR A 187 27.66 -8.41 4.32
N TRP A 188 27.26 -9.55 3.74
CA TRP A 188 25.99 -10.19 4.07
C TRP A 188 25.96 -10.75 5.50
N ILE A 189 27.12 -11.23 6.01
CA ILE A 189 27.26 -11.64 7.41
C ILE A 189 27.10 -10.44 8.35
N GLU A 190 27.69 -9.29 8.05
CA GLU A 190 27.53 -8.06 8.81
C GLU A 190 26.06 -7.63 8.87
N ILE A 191 25.37 -7.62 7.73
CA ILE A 191 23.93 -7.33 7.67
C ILE A 191 23.12 -8.34 8.49
N ARG A 192 23.43 -9.65 8.39
CA ARG A 192 22.74 -10.69 9.16
C ARG A 192 22.91 -10.50 10.67
N ASP A 193 24.10 -10.14 11.12
CA ASP A 193 24.47 -10.07 12.53
C ASP A 193 24.32 -8.66 13.14
N SER A 194 23.79 -7.71 12.36
CA SER A 194 23.56 -6.34 12.81
C SER A 194 22.70 -6.28 14.09
N GLU A 195 23.05 -5.36 14.99
CA GLU A 195 22.34 -5.08 16.25
C GLU A 195 20.90 -4.60 16.03
N GLU A 196 20.62 -4.02 14.86
CA GLU A 196 19.29 -3.49 14.52
C GLU A 196 18.18 -4.55 14.59
N TRP A 197 18.51 -5.81 14.42
CA TRP A 197 17.56 -6.90 14.55
C TRP A 197 17.08 -7.15 15.98
N LYS A 198 17.82 -6.69 17.00
CA LYS A 198 17.47 -6.88 18.42
C LYS A 198 16.30 -6.02 18.86
N SER A 199 16.01 -4.94 18.16
CA SER A 199 14.95 -3.98 18.50
C SER A 199 13.56 -4.34 17.95
N GLN A 200 13.35 -5.56 17.44
CA GLN A 200 12.07 -5.98 16.89
C GLN A 200 11.01 -6.15 17.97
N SER A 201 9.97 -5.31 17.95
CA SER A 201 8.90 -5.29 18.95
C SER A 201 7.68 -6.14 18.60
N GLY A 202 7.56 -6.68 17.37
CA GLY A 202 6.39 -7.44 16.94
C GLY A 202 6.54 -8.17 15.60
N PRO A 203 5.52 -8.97 15.21
CA PRO A 203 5.57 -9.80 14.01
C PRO A 203 5.60 -8.99 12.70
N ASN A 204 5.09 -7.77 12.70
CA ASN A 204 5.04 -6.88 11.53
C ASN A 204 5.99 -5.69 11.63
N ASP A 205 6.96 -5.75 12.55
CA ASP A 205 7.89 -4.66 12.78
C ASP A 205 8.88 -4.53 11.62
N ILE A 206 8.73 -3.44 10.86
CA ILE A 206 9.60 -3.08 9.76
C ILE A 206 10.77 -2.18 10.22
N MET A 207 10.72 -1.67 11.46
CA MET A 207 11.64 -0.64 11.91
C MET A 207 13.09 -1.08 11.86
N SER A 208 13.38 -2.35 12.18
CA SER A 208 14.73 -2.90 12.07
C SER A 208 15.28 -2.84 10.65
N ALA A 209 14.45 -3.18 9.65
CA ALA A 209 14.85 -3.09 8.24
C ALA A 209 15.05 -1.64 7.78
N LEU A 210 14.21 -0.72 8.25
CA LEU A 210 14.33 0.72 7.95
C LEU A 210 15.56 1.33 8.61
N ARG A 211 15.84 1.02 9.89
CA ARG A 211 17.05 1.45 10.60
C ARG A 211 18.29 0.95 9.90
N LEU A 212 18.33 -0.33 9.56
CA LEU A 212 19.43 -0.90 8.80
C LEU A 212 19.68 -0.18 7.49
N SER A 213 18.59 0.17 6.77
CA SER A 213 18.68 0.94 5.53
C SER A 213 19.21 2.35 5.76
N TYR A 214 18.77 3.01 6.83
CA TYR A 214 19.21 4.35 7.22
C TYR A 214 20.70 4.37 7.58
N GLU A 215 21.17 3.43 8.40
CA GLU A 215 22.59 3.30 8.78
C GLU A 215 23.53 3.11 7.57
N GLN A 216 23.03 2.44 6.53
CA GLN A 216 23.76 2.22 5.28
C GLN A 216 23.64 3.35 4.27
N MET A 217 22.93 4.44 4.61
CA MET A 217 22.85 5.63 3.74
C MET A 217 24.13 6.46 3.82
N PRO A 218 24.57 7.08 2.72
CA PRO A 218 25.58 8.14 2.75
C PRO A 218 25.18 9.27 3.71
N PHE A 219 26.13 9.82 4.44
CA PHE A 219 25.90 10.83 5.48
C PHE A 219 25.05 12.03 5.01
N HIS A 220 25.25 12.51 3.79
CA HIS A 220 24.47 13.63 3.24
C HIS A 220 22.98 13.26 3.07
N LEU A 221 22.65 12.00 2.73
CA LEU A 221 21.27 11.55 2.65
C LEU A 221 20.63 11.35 4.03
N GLN A 222 21.41 10.87 5.02
CA GLN A 222 20.93 10.82 6.41
C GLN A 222 20.55 12.22 6.92
N ARG A 223 21.38 13.24 6.60
CA ARG A 223 21.09 14.64 6.94
C ARG A 223 19.81 15.15 6.26
N CYS A 224 19.61 14.85 4.98
CA CYS A 224 18.37 15.22 4.27
C CYS A 224 17.15 14.54 4.93
N PHE A 225 17.26 13.27 5.31
CA PHE A 225 16.19 12.56 5.99
C PHE A 225 15.85 13.16 7.36
N LEU A 226 16.87 13.49 8.16
CA LEU A 226 16.70 14.18 9.44
C LEU A 226 16.05 15.56 9.27
N TYR A 227 16.40 16.28 8.20
CA TYR A 227 15.78 17.57 7.90
C TYR A 227 14.27 17.46 7.68
N CYS A 228 13.80 16.40 7.05
CA CYS A 228 12.35 16.17 6.87
C CYS A 228 11.59 16.05 8.20
N ALA A 229 12.25 15.58 9.28
CA ALA A 229 11.63 15.47 10.60
C ALA A 229 11.39 16.81 11.31
N LEU A 230 11.90 17.93 10.77
CA LEU A 230 11.67 19.28 11.31
C LEU A 230 10.32 19.86 10.84
N PHE A 231 9.69 19.28 9.85
CA PHE A 231 8.40 19.74 9.34
C PHE A 231 7.27 18.94 9.99
N PRO A 232 6.22 19.61 10.49
CA PRO A 232 5.02 18.92 11.00
C PRO A 232 4.31 18.18 9.88
N GLU A 233 3.63 17.09 10.23
CA GLU A 233 2.77 16.32 9.32
C GLU A 233 1.51 17.10 8.90
#